data_0834d02620de1067b0b5287b54be10b6
#
_entry.id   0834d02620de1067b0b5287b54be10b6
#
_cell.length_a   1.000
_cell.length_b   1.000
_cell.length_c   1.000
_cell.angle_alpha   90.00
_cell.angle_beta   90.00
_cell.angle_gamma   90.00
#
_symmetry.space_group_name_H-M   'P 1'
#
loop_
_entity.id
_entity.type
_entity.pdbx_description
1 polymer ?
#
loop_
_entity_poly.entity_id
_entity_poly.type
_entity_poly.pdbx_seq_one_letter_code
_entity_poly.pdbx_strand_id
1 'polypeptide(L)'
;MSAVYHELAAFVETFGARPATSERERRAREYLARQLQAHGIRTLEQPFWSIPSLTPPWLTVSLLFAVSGALAFSPASGVNRAILLGCAALGSLLACLLYWGLVSAQWDVTRFFPQRASANLIGIVPARRTPTRRVVLMAHIDTQRAMLLWHPKRVRQFGQSFIVQTVLLALHGVGALVLAYGLIAGGTVLGWARWLMLPGSLLSLWGIFVLLHREWVLDWVQGANDNGSGVAVVLTLLKELAPQPLEEVEVWGVFTGCEEVGVPAGAFAFEREYGAALRDALFIIVDHVGRGEPRYLLQEAMLPRQRAHPQMVRLMQQLAQQHPDWCLKPSAVPPGAYTDALPFLMKGYRAVALWCEELPGIPPNWHWTTDVLENVRPTDLERAKTVVRAILAKAIAE
;
A
#
# COMPACT_ATOMS: atom_id res chain seq x y z
N MET A 1 6.66 -29.65 -7.60
CA MET A 1 6.37 -28.24 -7.28
C MET A 1 7.41 -27.75 -6.31
N SER A 2 7.83 -26.49 -6.40
CA SER A 2 8.83 -25.92 -5.48
C SER A 2 8.25 -25.74 -4.06
N ALA A 3 9.12 -25.70 -3.04
CA ALA A 3 8.69 -25.52 -1.65
C ALA A 3 7.90 -24.22 -1.46
N VAL A 4 8.34 -23.13 -2.07
CA VAL A 4 7.66 -21.82 -1.96
C VAL A 4 6.25 -21.84 -2.58
N TYR A 5 6.05 -22.55 -3.68
CA TYR A 5 4.71 -22.69 -4.27
C TYR A 5 3.80 -23.55 -3.38
N HIS A 6 4.35 -24.56 -2.72
CA HIS A 6 3.58 -25.38 -1.78
C HIS A 6 3.11 -24.57 -0.58
N GLU A 7 3.97 -23.71 -0.02
CA GLU A 7 3.59 -22.77 1.05
C GLU A 7 2.51 -21.79 0.60
N LEU A 8 2.64 -21.25 -0.63
CA LEU A 8 1.63 -20.35 -1.21
C LEU A 8 0.28 -21.06 -1.35
N ALA A 9 0.27 -22.24 -1.98
CA ALA A 9 -0.94 -23.01 -2.21
C ALA A 9 -1.65 -23.33 -0.89
N ALA A 10 -0.92 -23.89 0.09
CA ALA A 10 -1.47 -24.20 1.40
C ALA A 10 -2.07 -22.98 2.11
N PHE A 11 -1.41 -21.82 2.02
CA PHE A 11 -1.88 -20.58 2.60
C PHE A 11 -3.14 -20.05 1.92
N VAL A 12 -3.12 -19.95 0.59
CA VAL A 12 -4.22 -19.35 -0.20
C VAL A 12 -5.45 -20.27 -0.23
N GLU A 13 -5.28 -21.58 -0.38
CA GLU A 13 -6.39 -22.55 -0.35
C GLU A 13 -7.07 -22.60 1.03
N THR A 14 -6.31 -22.41 2.11
CA THR A 14 -6.87 -22.42 3.47
C THR A 14 -7.66 -21.16 3.78
N PHE A 15 -7.18 -19.98 3.36
CA PHE A 15 -7.75 -18.71 3.82
C PHE A 15 -8.47 -17.92 2.73
N GLY A 16 -8.11 -18.09 1.46
CA GLY A 16 -8.66 -17.28 0.37
C GLY A 16 -8.48 -15.78 0.64
N ALA A 17 -9.55 -15.02 0.46
CA ALA A 17 -9.57 -13.59 0.76
C ALA A 17 -9.42 -13.33 2.27
N ARG A 18 -8.55 -12.39 2.62
CA ARG A 18 -8.14 -12.06 4.00
C ARG A 18 -8.33 -10.55 4.28
N PRO A 19 -9.58 -10.05 4.30
CA PRO A 19 -9.82 -8.61 4.48
C PRO A 19 -9.13 -8.07 5.73
N ALA A 20 -8.61 -6.86 5.65
CA ALA A 20 -7.99 -6.15 6.78
C ALA A 20 -8.89 -6.15 8.03
N THR A 21 -8.32 -6.34 9.21
CA THR A 21 -8.99 -6.42 10.51
C THR A 21 -10.02 -7.55 10.65
N SER A 22 -10.09 -8.47 9.69
CA SER A 22 -11.06 -9.58 9.71
C SER A 22 -10.58 -10.76 10.52
N GLU A 23 -11.53 -11.63 10.87
CA GLU A 23 -11.24 -12.93 11.48
C GLU A 23 -10.36 -13.80 10.58
N ARG A 24 -10.48 -13.69 9.24
CA ARG A 24 -9.64 -14.43 8.29
C ARG A 24 -8.19 -13.95 8.31
N GLU A 25 -7.95 -12.63 8.36
CA GLU A 25 -6.62 -12.07 8.55
C GLU A 25 -5.99 -12.57 9.86
N ARG A 26 -6.74 -12.55 10.97
CA ARG A 26 -6.29 -13.06 12.26
C ARG A 26 -5.91 -14.54 12.20
N ARG A 27 -6.77 -15.38 11.62
CA ARG A 27 -6.49 -16.84 11.49
C ARG A 27 -5.31 -17.13 10.58
N ALA A 28 -5.14 -16.34 9.50
CA ALA A 28 -3.99 -16.44 8.61
C ALA A 28 -2.69 -16.10 9.36
N ARG A 29 -2.69 -15.04 10.18
CA ARG A 29 -1.57 -14.68 11.05
C ARG A 29 -1.24 -15.78 12.05
N GLU A 30 -2.23 -16.34 12.71
CA GLU A 30 -2.04 -17.44 13.65
C GLU A 30 -1.49 -18.72 12.98
N TYR A 31 -1.92 -18.99 11.75
CA TYR A 31 -1.36 -20.09 10.96
C TYR A 31 0.13 -19.85 10.69
N LEU A 32 0.51 -18.68 10.23
CA LEU A 32 1.91 -18.32 9.99
C LEU A 32 2.74 -18.42 11.29
N ALA A 33 2.20 -17.97 12.42
CA ALA A 33 2.86 -18.10 13.72
C ALA A 33 3.15 -19.57 14.07
N ARG A 34 2.15 -20.45 13.89
CA ARG A 34 2.35 -21.90 14.11
C ARG A 34 3.38 -22.50 13.16
N GLN A 35 3.38 -22.08 11.88
CA GLN A 35 4.37 -22.52 10.90
C GLN A 35 5.79 -22.13 11.28
N LEU A 36 6.00 -20.91 11.75
CA LEU A 36 7.31 -20.45 12.22
C LEU A 36 7.74 -21.17 13.51
N GLN A 37 6.85 -21.29 14.49
CA GLN A 37 7.13 -21.95 15.76
C GLN A 37 7.48 -23.44 15.58
N ALA A 38 6.83 -24.14 14.64
CA ALA A 38 7.14 -25.51 14.29
C ALA A 38 8.58 -25.70 13.75
N HIS A 39 9.20 -24.62 13.26
CA HIS A 39 10.60 -24.58 12.82
C HIS A 39 11.55 -23.96 13.87
N GLY A 40 11.10 -23.81 15.12
CA GLY A 40 11.90 -23.23 16.19
C GLY A 40 12.12 -21.72 16.10
N ILE A 41 11.38 -21.02 15.23
CA ILE A 41 11.52 -19.58 15.05
C ILE A 41 10.71 -18.86 16.14
N ARG A 42 11.35 -17.96 16.87
CA ARG A 42 10.68 -17.09 17.84
C ARG A 42 9.72 -16.17 17.13
N THR A 43 8.49 -16.09 17.63
CA THR A 43 7.47 -15.20 17.08
C THR A 43 7.03 -14.16 18.11
N LEU A 44 6.69 -12.95 17.60
CA LEU A 44 6.09 -11.86 18.37
C LEU A 44 4.87 -11.37 17.60
N GLU A 45 3.79 -11.03 18.30
CA GLU A 45 2.68 -10.28 17.75
C GLU A 45 2.78 -8.82 18.19
N GLN A 46 2.58 -7.92 17.23
CA GLN A 46 2.52 -6.49 17.47
C GLN A 46 1.11 -6.00 17.20
N PRO A 47 0.28 -5.75 18.24
CA PRO A 47 -1.08 -5.26 18.05
C PRO A 47 -1.09 -3.79 17.65
N PHE A 48 -2.08 -3.42 16.81
CA PHE A 48 -2.37 -2.04 16.43
C PHE A 48 -3.85 -1.88 16.05
N TRP A 49 -4.27 -0.64 15.84
CA TRP A 49 -5.63 -0.31 15.40
C TRP A 49 -5.60 0.20 13.97
N SER A 50 -6.59 -0.22 13.17
CA SER A 50 -6.73 0.19 11.78
C SER A 50 -8.19 0.22 11.34
N ILE A 51 -8.48 0.90 10.23
CA ILE A 51 -9.78 0.84 9.57
C ILE A 51 -9.92 -0.48 8.79
N PRO A 52 -11.15 -1.02 8.65
CA PRO A 52 -11.37 -2.28 7.93
C PRO A 52 -11.37 -2.14 6.40
N SER A 53 -11.44 -0.93 5.87
CA SER A 53 -11.54 -0.65 4.43
C SER A 53 -11.13 0.78 4.12
N LEU A 54 -10.56 0.98 2.93
CA LEU A 54 -10.24 2.32 2.41
C LEU A 54 -11.50 3.14 2.06
N THR A 55 -12.67 2.50 1.91
CA THR A 55 -13.90 3.15 1.44
C THR A 55 -14.39 4.30 2.32
N PRO A 56 -14.49 4.19 3.67
CA PRO A 56 -15.04 5.27 4.49
C PRO A 56 -14.29 6.61 4.35
N PRO A 57 -12.95 6.69 4.45
CA PRO A 57 -12.25 7.96 4.29
C PRO A 57 -12.36 8.53 2.87
N TRP A 58 -12.20 7.71 1.84
CA TRP A 58 -12.33 8.17 0.45
C TRP A 58 -13.75 8.59 0.08
N LEU A 59 -14.76 7.89 0.59
CA LEU A 59 -16.17 8.26 0.42
C LEU A 59 -16.48 9.59 1.09
N THR A 60 -15.97 9.82 2.32
CA THR A 60 -16.14 11.08 3.03
C THR A 60 -15.55 12.25 2.24
N VAL A 61 -14.33 12.12 1.74
CA VAL A 61 -13.68 13.15 0.89
C VAL A 61 -14.52 13.42 -0.36
N SER A 62 -14.96 12.36 -1.04
CA SER A 62 -15.78 12.50 -2.26
C SER A 62 -17.14 13.16 -1.97
N LEU A 63 -17.81 12.82 -0.87
CA LEU A 63 -19.05 13.44 -0.45
C LEU A 63 -18.87 14.93 -0.13
N LEU A 64 -17.81 15.30 0.59
CA LEU A 64 -17.52 16.70 0.90
C LEU A 64 -17.31 17.53 -0.36
N PHE A 65 -16.54 17.06 -1.35
CA PHE A 65 -16.36 17.78 -2.62
C PHE A 65 -17.66 17.85 -3.42
N ALA A 66 -18.45 16.78 -3.51
CA ALA A 66 -19.70 16.76 -4.27
C ALA A 66 -20.73 17.71 -3.65
N VAL A 67 -20.95 17.64 -2.33
CA VAL A 67 -21.90 18.48 -1.60
C VAL A 67 -21.47 19.95 -1.65
N SER A 68 -20.18 20.24 -1.43
CA SER A 68 -19.64 21.61 -1.52
C SER A 68 -19.88 22.23 -2.90
N GLY A 69 -19.64 21.45 -3.97
CA GLY A 69 -19.97 21.90 -5.31
C GLY A 69 -21.45 22.18 -5.51
N ALA A 70 -22.33 21.29 -5.06
CA ALA A 70 -23.78 21.50 -5.15
C ALA A 70 -24.22 22.78 -4.41
N LEU A 71 -23.70 23.02 -3.21
CA LEU A 71 -23.96 24.24 -2.44
C LEU A 71 -23.48 25.51 -3.17
N ALA A 72 -22.34 25.47 -3.84
CA ALA A 72 -21.80 26.60 -4.61
C ALA A 72 -22.70 27.00 -5.80
N PHE A 73 -23.51 26.07 -6.32
CA PHE A 73 -24.49 26.31 -7.39
C PHE A 73 -25.91 26.55 -6.90
N SER A 74 -26.12 26.65 -5.58
CA SER A 74 -27.46 26.90 -5.01
C SER A 74 -28.10 28.20 -5.57
N PRO A 75 -29.38 28.17 -5.95
CA PRO A 75 -30.11 29.35 -6.43
C PRO A 75 -30.52 30.30 -5.29
N ALA A 76 -30.21 30.01 -4.04
CA ALA A 76 -30.56 30.86 -2.90
C ALA A 76 -30.04 32.31 -3.06
N SER A 77 -30.68 33.26 -2.40
CA SER A 77 -30.33 34.66 -2.42
C SER A 77 -30.16 35.26 -1.01
N GLY A 78 -29.60 36.44 -0.89
CA GLY A 78 -29.41 37.16 0.35
C GLY A 78 -28.52 36.42 1.34
N VAL A 79 -28.87 36.47 2.64
CA VAL A 79 -28.10 35.87 3.74
C VAL A 79 -27.98 34.35 3.56
N ASN A 80 -29.03 33.68 3.10
CA ASN A 80 -29.02 32.23 2.86
C ASN A 80 -27.95 31.83 1.85
N ARG A 81 -27.78 32.63 0.79
CA ARG A 81 -26.73 32.40 -0.20
C ARG A 81 -25.33 32.52 0.41
N ALA A 82 -25.09 33.55 1.23
CA ALA A 82 -23.80 33.74 1.89
C ALA A 82 -23.46 32.55 2.81
N ILE A 83 -24.44 32.07 3.57
CA ILE A 83 -24.28 30.87 4.43
C ILE A 83 -23.92 29.65 3.59
N LEU A 84 -24.67 29.36 2.52
CA LEU A 84 -24.40 28.18 1.67
C LEU A 84 -23.04 28.24 0.98
N LEU A 85 -22.63 29.41 0.50
CA LEU A 85 -21.31 29.60 -0.06
C LEU A 85 -20.20 29.46 0.99
N GLY A 86 -20.43 29.93 2.22
CA GLY A 86 -19.54 29.69 3.36
C GLY A 86 -19.39 28.21 3.68
N CYS A 87 -20.49 27.47 3.73
CA CYS A 87 -20.47 26.03 3.91
C CYS A 87 -19.77 25.28 2.76
N ALA A 88 -19.99 25.74 1.51
CA ALA A 88 -19.30 25.20 0.34
C ALA A 88 -17.77 25.39 0.44
N ALA A 89 -17.33 26.58 0.81
CA ALA A 89 -15.90 26.89 0.97
C ALA A 89 -15.27 26.05 2.09
N LEU A 90 -15.88 26.04 3.29
CA LEU A 90 -15.40 25.27 4.43
C LEU A 90 -15.38 23.76 4.17
N GLY A 91 -16.44 23.20 3.60
CA GLY A 91 -16.51 21.80 3.24
C GLY A 91 -15.45 21.38 2.22
N SER A 92 -15.20 22.24 1.21
CA SER A 92 -14.13 22.00 0.23
C SER A 92 -12.73 22.05 0.85
N LEU A 93 -12.46 23.02 1.72
CA LEU A 93 -11.17 23.13 2.40
C LEU A 93 -10.92 21.92 3.34
N LEU A 94 -11.96 21.49 4.05
CA LEU A 94 -11.89 20.27 4.85
C LEU A 94 -11.63 19.04 3.95
N ALA A 95 -12.31 18.93 2.81
CA ALA A 95 -12.08 17.85 1.86
C ALA A 95 -10.63 17.84 1.33
N CYS A 96 -10.09 19.03 0.97
CA CYS A 96 -8.69 19.16 0.57
C CYS A 96 -7.72 18.72 1.67
N LEU A 97 -7.98 19.10 2.92
CA LEU A 97 -7.16 18.71 4.07
C LEU A 97 -7.16 17.19 4.29
N LEU A 98 -8.35 16.58 4.29
CA LEU A 98 -8.49 15.12 4.42
C LEU A 98 -7.85 14.39 3.23
N TYR A 99 -8.09 14.87 2.01
CA TYR A 99 -7.45 14.32 0.81
C TYR A 99 -5.93 14.36 0.90
N TRP A 100 -5.36 15.52 1.30
CA TRP A 100 -3.93 15.64 1.50
C TRP A 100 -3.39 14.65 2.54
N GLY A 101 -4.08 14.50 3.67
CA GLY A 101 -3.71 13.52 4.69
C GLY A 101 -3.69 12.08 4.15
N LEU A 102 -4.70 11.70 3.36
CA LEU A 102 -4.77 10.36 2.74
C LEU A 102 -3.64 10.13 1.73
N VAL A 103 -3.37 11.10 0.84
CA VAL A 103 -2.39 10.90 -0.23
C VAL A 103 -0.94 11.12 0.21
N SER A 104 -0.71 11.90 1.26
CA SER A 104 0.64 12.19 1.75
C SER A 104 1.13 11.21 2.82
N ALA A 105 0.21 10.56 3.52
CA ALA A 105 0.49 9.73 4.69
C ALA A 105 1.34 10.44 5.79
N GLN A 106 1.43 11.79 5.74
CA GLN A 106 2.20 12.57 6.72
C GLN A 106 1.53 12.63 8.09
N TRP A 107 0.22 12.44 8.13
CA TRP A 107 -0.57 12.32 9.34
C TRP A 107 -1.71 11.34 9.12
N ASP A 108 -2.06 10.62 10.17
CA ASP A 108 -3.01 9.52 10.10
C ASP A 108 -4.46 10.06 10.14
N VAL A 109 -5.02 10.29 8.95
CA VAL A 109 -6.44 10.64 8.78
C VAL A 109 -7.36 9.50 9.18
N THR A 110 -6.89 8.25 9.05
CA THR A 110 -7.74 7.07 9.26
C THR A 110 -8.22 6.96 10.71
N ARG A 111 -7.49 7.55 11.67
CA ARG A 111 -7.85 7.60 13.10
C ARG A 111 -9.20 8.28 13.40
N PHE A 112 -9.72 9.09 12.48
CA PHE A 112 -11.03 9.72 12.61
C PHE A 112 -12.19 8.82 12.19
N PHE A 113 -11.90 7.61 11.72
CA PHE A 113 -12.88 6.62 11.29
C PHE A 113 -12.91 5.43 12.27
N PRO A 114 -14.02 4.63 12.26
CA PRO A 114 -14.12 3.48 13.13
C PRO A 114 -12.92 2.51 12.97
N GLN A 115 -12.21 2.28 14.05
CA GLN A 115 -11.03 1.43 14.12
C GLN A 115 -11.39 0.04 14.62
N ARG A 116 -10.63 -0.97 14.16
CA ARG A 116 -10.65 -2.34 14.65
C ARG A 116 -9.25 -2.81 14.97
N ALA A 117 -9.12 -3.77 15.87
CA ALA A 117 -7.84 -4.36 16.21
C ALA A 117 -7.31 -5.23 15.06
N SER A 118 -6.03 -5.10 14.77
CA SER A 118 -5.23 -6.01 13.97
C SER A 118 -3.86 -6.19 14.60
N ALA A 119 -2.96 -6.96 14.01
CA ALA A 119 -1.59 -7.10 14.46
C ALA A 119 -0.66 -7.51 13.32
N ASN A 120 0.62 -7.15 13.45
CA ASN A 120 1.71 -7.73 12.69
C ASN A 120 2.19 -9.01 13.36
N LEU A 121 2.67 -9.97 12.58
CA LEU A 121 3.43 -11.13 13.05
C LEU A 121 4.91 -10.93 12.71
N ILE A 122 5.77 -11.13 13.68
CA ILE A 122 7.22 -11.01 13.52
C ILE A 122 7.85 -12.35 13.86
N GLY A 123 8.59 -12.93 12.92
CA GLY A 123 9.43 -14.12 13.14
C GLY A 123 10.90 -13.72 13.12
N ILE A 124 11.69 -14.15 14.12
CA ILE A 124 13.09 -13.76 14.23
C ILE A 124 13.97 -15.00 14.16
N VAL A 125 14.84 -15.04 13.16
CA VAL A 125 15.95 -15.99 13.07
C VAL A 125 17.20 -15.29 13.59
N PRO A 126 17.69 -15.66 14.78
CA PRO A 126 18.86 -15.02 15.39
C PRO A 126 20.13 -15.33 14.60
N ALA A 127 21.12 -14.46 14.67
CA ALA A 127 22.46 -14.79 14.22
C ALA A 127 23.14 -15.85 15.11
N ARG A 128 24.11 -16.60 14.56
CA ARG A 128 24.91 -17.57 15.37
C ARG A 128 25.83 -16.87 16.38
N ARG A 129 26.29 -15.67 16.06
CA ARG A 129 27.12 -14.81 16.90
C ARG A 129 26.36 -13.52 17.19
N THR A 130 26.99 -12.62 17.94
CA THR A 130 26.45 -11.27 18.13
C THR A 130 26.16 -10.62 16.79
N PRO A 131 24.93 -10.21 16.50
CA PRO A 131 24.58 -9.66 15.21
C PRO A 131 25.25 -8.31 14.99
N THR A 132 25.99 -8.20 13.91
CA THR A 132 26.54 -6.91 13.42
C THR A 132 25.56 -6.23 12.46
N ARG A 133 24.62 -7.01 11.89
CA ARG A 133 23.63 -6.54 10.92
C ARG A 133 22.26 -7.16 11.15
N ARG A 134 21.25 -6.41 10.69
CA ARG A 134 19.85 -6.89 10.67
C ARG A 134 19.26 -6.71 9.30
N VAL A 135 18.47 -7.71 8.88
CA VAL A 135 17.69 -7.66 7.64
C VAL A 135 16.23 -7.92 7.98
N VAL A 136 15.36 -7.08 7.46
CA VAL A 136 13.90 -7.20 7.60
C VAL A 136 13.32 -7.58 6.24
N LEU A 137 12.72 -8.77 6.16
CA LEU A 137 11.89 -9.21 5.05
C LEU A 137 10.44 -8.94 5.42
N MET A 138 9.69 -8.23 4.58
CA MET A 138 8.33 -7.82 4.89
C MET A 138 7.37 -8.19 3.77
N ALA A 139 6.18 -8.68 4.13
CA ALA A 139 5.07 -8.96 3.23
C ALA A 139 3.74 -8.84 3.98
N HIS A 140 2.70 -8.28 3.35
CA HIS A 140 1.40 -8.14 4.01
C HIS A 140 0.52 -9.39 3.89
N ILE A 141 -0.34 -9.60 4.89
CA ILE A 141 -1.25 -10.75 4.98
C ILE A 141 -2.59 -10.46 4.30
N ASP A 142 -3.10 -9.25 4.49
CA ASP A 142 -4.43 -8.85 4.06
C ASP A 142 -4.56 -8.75 2.54
N THR A 143 -5.81 -8.70 2.07
CA THR A 143 -6.13 -8.65 0.65
C THR A 143 -7.12 -7.56 0.35
N GLN A 144 -7.04 -7.01 -0.86
CA GLN A 144 -7.89 -5.95 -1.34
C GLN A 144 -9.29 -6.46 -1.74
N ARG A 145 -10.26 -5.56 -1.80
CA ARG A 145 -11.53 -5.75 -2.50
C ARG A 145 -11.40 -5.20 -3.92
N ALA A 146 -11.89 -5.93 -4.91
CA ALA A 146 -11.85 -5.48 -6.30
C ALA A 146 -12.55 -4.11 -6.48
N MET A 147 -12.09 -3.31 -7.44
CA MET A 147 -12.67 -2.01 -7.77
C MET A 147 -12.54 -1.75 -9.27
N LEU A 148 -13.48 -1.00 -9.85
CA LEU A 148 -13.50 -0.70 -11.30
C LEU A 148 -12.22 -0.02 -11.82
N LEU A 149 -11.48 0.68 -10.96
CA LEU A 149 -10.21 1.32 -11.34
C LEU A 149 -9.12 0.28 -11.66
N TRP A 150 -9.17 -0.89 -11.02
CA TRP A 150 -8.21 -1.99 -11.22
C TRP A 150 -8.66 -3.02 -12.25
N HIS A 151 -9.82 -2.78 -12.92
CA HIS A 151 -10.25 -3.64 -14.01
C HIS A 151 -9.13 -3.76 -15.07
N PRO A 152 -8.81 -4.97 -15.61
CA PRO A 152 -7.68 -5.19 -16.53
C PRO A 152 -7.63 -4.26 -17.75
N LYS A 153 -8.79 -3.79 -18.22
CA LYS A 153 -8.87 -2.81 -19.32
C LYS A 153 -8.57 -1.37 -18.91
N ARG A 154 -8.54 -1.05 -17.62
CA ARG A 154 -8.40 0.32 -17.07
C ARG A 154 -7.14 0.52 -16.23
N VAL A 155 -6.62 -0.53 -15.62
CA VAL A 155 -5.50 -0.47 -14.68
C VAL A 155 -4.26 0.24 -15.25
N ARG A 156 -4.04 0.16 -16.55
CA ARG A 156 -2.96 0.91 -17.25
C ARG A 156 -3.08 2.42 -17.12
N GLN A 157 -4.29 2.93 -16.92
CA GLN A 157 -4.58 4.36 -16.79
C GLN A 157 -4.65 4.79 -15.32
N PHE A 158 -4.43 3.87 -14.36
CA PHE A 158 -4.58 4.15 -12.93
C PHE A 158 -3.77 5.36 -12.48
N GLY A 159 -2.46 5.40 -12.77
CA GLY A 159 -1.60 6.52 -12.40
C GLY A 159 -1.99 7.84 -13.07
N GLN A 160 -2.38 7.81 -14.34
CA GLN A 160 -2.86 9.00 -15.04
C GLN A 160 -4.18 9.50 -14.43
N SER A 161 -5.11 8.58 -14.16
CA SER A 161 -6.39 8.90 -13.52
C SER A 161 -6.18 9.54 -12.15
N PHE A 162 -5.23 9.05 -11.35
CA PHE A 162 -4.89 9.63 -10.06
C PHE A 162 -4.34 11.06 -10.19
N ILE A 163 -3.46 11.33 -11.17
CA ILE A 163 -2.93 12.67 -11.42
C ILE A 163 -4.06 13.63 -11.83
N VAL A 164 -4.91 13.22 -12.78
CA VAL A 164 -6.06 14.02 -13.23
C VAL A 164 -7.00 14.31 -12.07
N GLN A 165 -7.32 13.29 -11.26
CA GLN A 165 -8.14 13.47 -10.05
C GLN A 165 -7.53 14.52 -9.12
N THR A 166 -6.24 14.42 -8.82
CA THR A 166 -5.55 15.34 -7.91
C THR A 166 -5.61 16.78 -8.44
N VAL A 167 -5.38 16.98 -9.73
CA VAL A 167 -5.45 18.31 -10.36
C VAL A 167 -6.86 18.89 -10.28
N LEU A 168 -7.89 18.10 -10.60
CA LEU A 168 -9.28 18.56 -10.57
C LEU A 168 -9.75 18.89 -9.14
N LEU A 169 -9.33 18.10 -8.15
CA LEU A 169 -9.63 18.39 -6.74
C LEU A 169 -8.85 19.63 -6.23
N ALA A 170 -7.62 19.83 -6.69
CA ALA A 170 -6.86 21.05 -6.39
C ALA A 170 -7.53 22.30 -6.99
N LEU A 171 -8.00 22.23 -8.25
CA LEU A 171 -8.77 23.33 -8.88
C LEU A 171 -10.07 23.61 -8.11
N HIS A 172 -10.75 22.57 -7.63
CA HIS A 172 -11.91 22.73 -6.76
C HIS A 172 -11.55 23.49 -5.47
N GLY A 173 -10.41 23.15 -4.84
CA GLY A 173 -9.90 23.86 -3.66
C GLY A 173 -9.58 25.33 -3.94
N VAL A 174 -8.98 25.64 -5.09
CA VAL A 174 -8.75 27.04 -5.54
C VAL A 174 -10.08 27.79 -5.69
N GLY A 175 -11.09 27.17 -6.31
CA GLY A 175 -12.43 27.74 -6.41
C GLY A 175 -13.03 28.06 -5.04
N ALA A 176 -12.86 27.14 -4.06
CA ALA A 176 -13.31 27.34 -2.69
C ALA A 176 -12.61 28.51 -1.97
N LEU A 177 -11.29 28.65 -2.16
CA LEU A 177 -10.52 29.78 -1.60
C LEU A 177 -10.98 31.11 -2.19
N VAL A 178 -11.26 31.18 -3.50
CA VAL A 178 -11.78 32.38 -4.15
C VAL A 178 -13.18 32.73 -3.63
N LEU A 179 -14.05 31.74 -3.41
CA LEU A 179 -15.36 31.95 -2.78
C LEU A 179 -15.20 32.49 -1.36
N ALA A 180 -14.33 31.89 -0.55
CA ALA A 180 -14.07 32.34 0.82
C ALA A 180 -13.56 33.77 0.86
N TYR A 181 -12.60 34.12 -0.01
CA TYR A 181 -12.09 35.49 -0.13
C TYR A 181 -13.20 36.48 -0.51
N GLY A 182 -14.03 36.17 -1.51
CA GLY A 182 -15.12 37.04 -1.94
C GLY A 182 -16.16 37.29 -0.86
N LEU A 183 -16.43 36.31 0.00
CA LEU A 183 -17.33 36.45 1.17
C LEU A 183 -16.74 37.37 2.26
N ILE A 184 -15.43 37.29 2.52
CA ILE A 184 -14.74 38.08 3.54
C ILE A 184 -14.52 39.51 3.07
N ALA A 185 -14.09 39.70 1.83
CA ALA A 185 -13.77 41.01 1.28
C ALA A 185 -15.00 41.88 0.95
N GLY A 186 -16.21 41.36 1.09
CA GLY A 186 -17.46 42.10 0.77
C GLY A 186 -17.65 42.40 -0.69
N GLY A 187 -16.85 41.78 -1.59
CA GLY A 187 -16.93 41.94 -3.03
C GLY A 187 -18.06 41.11 -3.66
N THR A 188 -18.34 41.35 -4.94
CA THR A 188 -19.14 40.44 -5.75
C THR A 188 -18.40 39.12 -5.80
N VAL A 189 -18.96 38.08 -5.14
CA VAL A 189 -18.43 36.72 -5.24
C VAL A 189 -18.26 36.38 -6.70
N LEU A 190 -17.01 36.21 -7.14
CA LEU A 190 -16.67 35.97 -8.53
C LEU A 190 -17.42 34.75 -9.03
N GLY A 191 -18.48 34.97 -9.81
CA GLY A 191 -19.39 33.89 -10.24
C GLY A 191 -18.69 32.77 -11.01
N TRP A 192 -17.49 33.03 -11.52
CA TRP A 192 -16.65 32.04 -12.18
C TRP A 192 -15.99 31.03 -11.18
N ALA A 193 -15.80 31.38 -9.90
CA ALA A 193 -15.14 30.52 -8.93
C ALA A 193 -15.85 29.17 -8.79
N ARG A 194 -17.18 29.15 -8.81
CA ARG A 194 -17.99 27.91 -8.77
C ARG A 194 -17.70 26.99 -9.95
N TRP A 195 -17.33 27.57 -11.13
CA TRP A 195 -17.03 26.78 -12.33
C TRP A 195 -15.70 26.04 -12.20
N LEU A 196 -14.74 26.55 -11.40
CA LEU A 196 -13.53 25.81 -11.04
C LEU A 196 -13.84 24.59 -10.15
N MET A 197 -14.91 24.67 -9.35
CA MET A 197 -15.31 23.56 -8.48
C MET A 197 -16.04 22.44 -9.23
N LEU A 198 -16.71 22.76 -10.34
CA LEU A 198 -17.60 21.83 -11.04
C LEU A 198 -16.91 20.54 -11.49
N PRO A 199 -15.74 20.55 -12.17
CA PRO A 199 -15.10 19.31 -12.62
C PRO A 199 -14.73 18.39 -11.45
N GLY A 200 -14.21 18.94 -10.35
CA GLY A 200 -13.89 18.19 -9.13
C GLY A 200 -15.15 17.59 -8.47
N SER A 201 -16.27 18.31 -8.48
CA SER A 201 -17.55 17.81 -7.96
C SER A 201 -18.10 16.65 -8.79
N LEU A 202 -18.08 16.77 -10.12
CA LEU A 202 -18.53 15.70 -11.03
C LEU A 202 -17.65 14.45 -10.90
N LEU A 203 -16.34 14.65 -10.80
CA LEU A 203 -15.41 13.56 -10.55
C LEU A 203 -15.68 12.87 -9.19
N SER A 204 -16.02 13.66 -8.17
CA SER A 204 -16.35 13.13 -6.84
C SER A 204 -17.65 12.32 -6.83
N LEU A 205 -18.66 12.71 -7.62
CA LEU A 205 -19.86 11.90 -7.84
C LEU A 205 -19.52 10.56 -8.50
N TRP A 206 -18.60 10.56 -9.48
CA TRP A 206 -18.08 9.33 -10.06
C TRP A 206 -17.32 8.50 -9.02
N GLY A 207 -16.49 9.13 -8.19
CA GLY A 207 -15.78 8.48 -7.08
C GLY A 207 -16.73 7.80 -6.09
N ILE A 208 -17.82 8.49 -5.69
CA ILE A 208 -18.88 7.93 -4.85
C ILE A 208 -19.48 6.67 -5.49
N PHE A 209 -19.85 6.76 -6.78
CA PHE A 209 -20.37 5.60 -7.51
C PHE A 209 -19.39 4.42 -7.50
N VAL A 210 -18.12 4.65 -7.81
CA VAL A 210 -17.09 3.60 -7.85
C VAL A 210 -16.90 2.95 -6.47
N LEU A 211 -16.88 3.74 -5.39
CA LEU A 211 -16.72 3.24 -4.03
C LEU A 211 -17.93 2.44 -3.56
N LEU A 212 -19.14 2.91 -3.85
CA LEU A 212 -20.37 2.17 -3.52
C LEU A 212 -20.50 0.89 -4.36
N HIS A 213 -20.18 0.95 -5.66
CA HIS A 213 -20.14 -0.24 -6.52
C HIS A 213 -19.13 -1.27 -6.00
N ARG A 214 -17.95 -0.83 -5.53
CA ARG A 214 -16.97 -1.68 -4.87
C ARG A 214 -17.57 -2.42 -3.67
N GLU A 215 -18.30 -1.72 -2.80
CA GLU A 215 -18.83 -2.32 -1.56
C GLU A 215 -20.03 -3.25 -1.80
N TRP A 216 -20.86 -2.99 -2.81
CA TRP A 216 -22.13 -3.70 -2.99
C TRP A 216 -22.10 -4.74 -4.12
N VAL A 217 -21.19 -4.62 -5.08
CA VAL A 217 -21.20 -5.44 -6.31
C VAL A 217 -19.95 -6.29 -6.44
N LEU A 218 -18.80 -5.82 -6.01
CA LEU A 218 -17.55 -6.52 -6.18
C LEU A 218 -17.12 -7.25 -4.90
N ASP A 219 -16.43 -8.38 -5.08
CA ASP A 219 -15.94 -9.21 -3.98
C ASP A 219 -14.49 -8.90 -3.60
N TRP A 220 -14.07 -9.48 -2.47
CA TRP A 220 -12.69 -9.53 -2.06
C TRP A 220 -11.90 -10.47 -2.96
N VAL A 221 -10.68 -10.07 -3.33
CA VAL A 221 -9.79 -10.92 -4.13
C VAL A 221 -9.18 -12.02 -3.28
N GLN A 222 -8.83 -13.14 -3.90
CA GLN A 222 -8.17 -14.24 -3.20
C GLN A 222 -6.77 -13.84 -2.71
N GLY A 223 -6.10 -12.93 -3.42
CA GLY A 223 -4.80 -12.40 -3.04
C GLY A 223 -3.70 -13.45 -3.11
N ALA A 224 -3.66 -14.22 -4.20
CA ALA A 224 -2.63 -15.21 -4.41
C ALA A 224 -1.30 -14.57 -4.80
N ASN A 225 -1.35 -13.58 -5.71
CA ASN A 225 -0.21 -12.76 -6.06
C ASN A 225 -0.03 -11.60 -5.07
N ASP A 226 -1.12 -10.94 -4.69
CA ASP A 226 -1.21 -9.78 -3.81
C ASP A 226 -1.87 -10.12 -2.46
N ASN A 227 -1.14 -10.48 -1.39
CA ASN A 227 0.30 -10.70 -1.34
C ASN A 227 0.63 -12.08 -0.73
N GLY A 228 -0.19 -13.11 -1.05
CA GLY A 228 0.12 -14.50 -0.70
C GLY A 228 1.52 -14.92 -1.20
N SER A 229 1.91 -14.42 -2.38
CA SER A 229 3.21 -14.72 -3.00
C SER A 229 4.38 -14.20 -2.16
N GLY A 230 4.32 -12.96 -1.68
CA GLY A 230 5.32 -12.39 -0.79
C GLY A 230 5.37 -13.10 0.56
N VAL A 231 4.20 -13.38 1.15
CA VAL A 231 4.10 -14.18 2.39
C VAL A 231 4.80 -15.53 2.23
N ALA A 232 4.55 -16.26 1.14
CA ALA A 232 5.17 -17.56 0.89
C ALA A 232 6.69 -17.47 0.73
N VAL A 233 7.19 -16.43 0.04
CA VAL A 233 8.64 -16.20 -0.11
C VAL A 233 9.29 -15.93 1.24
N VAL A 234 8.74 -15.01 2.03
CA VAL A 234 9.29 -14.67 3.36
C VAL A 234 9.24 -15.88 4.28
N LEU A 235 8.10 -16.58 4.36
CA LEU A 235 7.94 -17.78 5.20
C LEU A 235 8.94 -18.87 4.83
N THR A 236 9.09 -19.17 3.52
CA THR A 236 10.01 -20.20 3.04
C THR A 236 11.46 -19.85 3.39
N LEU A 237 11.87 -18.60 3.18
CA LEU A 237 13.24 -18.17 3.49
C LEU A 237 13.54 -18.25 4.99
N LEU A 238 12.61 -17.89 5.87
CA LEU A 238 12.79 -18.03 7.30
C LEU A 238 12.93 -19.51 7.72
N LYS A 239 12.08 -20.39 7.15
CA LYS A 239 12.16 -21.84 7.39
C LYS A 239 13.49 -22.45 6.92
N GLU A 240 14.02 -21.98 5.79
CA GLU A 240 15.31 -22.43 5.25
C GLU A 240 16.50 -21.92 6.09
N LEU A 241 16.39 -20.71 6.67
CA LEU A 241 17.44 -20.12 7.50
C LEU A 241 17.45 -20.68 8.95
N ALA A 242 16.32 -21.09 9.48
CA ALA A 242 16.22 -21.51 10.88
C ALA A 242 17.19 -22.65 11.27
N PRO A 243 17.36 -23.75 10.48
CA PRO A 243 18.30 -24.81 10.82
C PRO A 243 19.78 -24.41 10.65
N GLN A 244 20.05 -23.40 9.83
CA GLN A 244 21.41 -22.89 9.55
C GLN A 244 21.42 -21.35 9.55
N PRO A 245 21.28 -20.71 10.73
CA PRO A 245 21.29 -19.26 10.82
C PRO A 245 22.61 -18.66 10.33
N LEU A 246 22.54 -17.43 9.86
CA LEU A 246 23.70 -16.68 9.40
C LEU A 246 24.64 -16.35 10.58
N GLU A 247 25.94 -16.18 10.29
CA GLU A 247 26.93 -16.01 11.36
C GLU A 247 26.68 -14.73 12.19
N GLU A 248 26.55 -13.58 11.52
CA GLU A 248 26.44 -12.25 12.17
C GLU A 248 25.26 -11.43 11.68
N VAL A 249 24.31 -12.04 10.96
CA VAL A 249 23.11 -11.38 10.45
C VAL A 249 21.86 -11.95 11.12
N GLU A 250 21.14 -11.13 11.84
CA GLU A 250 19.82 -11.44 12.36
C GLU A 250 18.75 -11.13 11.30
N VAL A 251 17.86 -12.07 11.01
CA VAL A 251 16.82 -11.92 9.99
C VAL A 251 15.44 -11.84 10.64
N TRP A 252 14.73 -10.78 10.37
CA TRP A 252 13.35 -10.54 10.80
C TRP A 252 12.42 -10.77 9.61
N GLY A 253 11.49 -11.69 9.73
CA GLY A 253 10.35 -11.80 8.81
C GLY A 253 9.13 -11.12 9.42
N VAL A 254 8.63 -10.11 8.76
CA VAL A 254 7.50 -9.31 9.23
C VAL A 254 6.31 -9.53 8.29
N PHE A 255 5.25 -10.09 8.83
CA PHE A 255 3.99 -10.28 8.13
C PHE A 255 3.02 -9.23 8.63
N THR A 256 2.83 -8.18 7.82
CA THR A 256 2.03 -7.01 8.17
C THR A 256 0.55 -7.26 7.95
N GLY A 257 -0.28 -6.64 8.75
CA GLY A 257 -1.72 -6.56 8.51
C GLY A 257 -2.11 -5.17 8.01
N CYS A 258 -3.28 -5.08 7.38
CA CYS A 258 -3.89 -3.80 7.00
C CYS A 258 -2.99 -2.91 6.12
N GLU A 259 -2.39 -3.49 5.09
CA GLU A 259 -1.70 -2.74 4.02
C GLU A 259 -2.73 -2.09 3.10
N GLU A 260 -3.81 -2.80 2.77
CA GLU A 260 -4.79 -2.54 1.73
C GLU A 260 -5.90 -1.52 2.09
N VAL A 261 -5.71 -0.78 3.17
CA VAL A 261 -6.74 0.14 3.70
C VAL A 261 -6.54 1.61 3.31
N GLY A 262 -5.66 1.89 2.35
CA GLY A 262 -5.38 3.25 1.87
C GLY A 262 -4.12 3.89 2.47
N VAL A 263 -3.54 3.26 3.50
CA VAL A 263 -2.19 3.49 4.04
C VAL A 263 -1.68 2.15 4.58
N PRO A 264 -0.39 1.81 4.48
CA PRO A 264 0.15 0.55 5.00
C PRO A 264 0.24 0.61 6.53
N ALA A 265 -0.92 0.42 7.20
CA ALA A 265 -1.08 0.67 8.63
C ALA A 265 -0.16 -0.22 9.49
N GLY A 266 -0.02 -1.50 9.12
CA GLY A 266 0.88 -2.42 9.81
C GLY A 266 2.34 -2.00 9.71
N ALA A 267 2.80 -1.60 8.52
CA ALA A 267 4.17 -1.12 8.32
C ALA A 267 4.45 0.17 9.10
N PHE A 268 3.49 1.12 9.13
CA PHE A 268 3.60 2.31 9.99
C PHE A 268 3.65 1.96 11.48
N ALA A 269 2.87 0.98 11.93
CA ALA A 269 2.90 0.51 13.31
C ALA A 269 4.27 -0.13 13.63
N PHE A 270 4.79 -0.96 12.73
CA PHE A 270 6.10 -1.59 12.88
C PHE A 270 7.22 -0.56 12.94
N GLU A 271 7.23 0.41 12.02
CA GLU A 271 8.24 1.46 11.99
C GLU A 271 8.24 2.31 13.28
N ARG A 272 7.07 2.64 13.81
CA ARG A 272 6.93 3.42 15.05
C ARG A 272 7.54 2.72 16.26
N GLU A 273 7.39 1.39 16.37
CA GLU A 273 7.81 0.62 17.52
C GLU A 273 9.26 0.13 17.40
N TYR A 274 9.62 -0.40 16.25
CA TYR A 274 10.91 -1.06 16.05
C TYR A 274 11.90 -0.24 15.21
N GLY A 275 11.44 0.80 14.52
CA GLY A 275 12.24 1.55 13.56
C GLY A 275 13.53 2.12 14.14
N ALA A 276 13.48 2.70 15.34
CA ALA A 276 14.67 3.25 15.98
C ALA A 276 15.75 2.18 16.24
N ALA A 277 15.33 0.98 16.70
CA ALA A 277 16.24 -0.15 16.97
C ALA A 277 16.75 -0.82 15.67
N LEU A 278 16.04 -0.64 14.57
CA LEU A 278 16.34 -1.20 13.25
C LEU A 278 16.82 -0.12 12.26
N ARG A 279 17.28 1.05 12.74
CA ARG A 279 17.67 2.17 11.88
C ARG A 279 18.71 1.80 10.82
N ASP A 280 19.62 0.93 11.17
CA ASP A 280 20.70 0.46 10.32
C ASP A 280 20.40 -0.86 9.60
N ALA A 281 19.18 -1.39 9.74
CA ALA A 281 18.76 -2.61 9.06
C ALA A 281 18.53 -2.37 7.56
N LEU A 282 18.59 -3.44 6.79
CA LEU A 282 18.13 -3.47 5.40
C LEU A 282 16.68 -3.92 5.37
N PHE A 283 15.81 -3.16 4.74
CA PHE A 283 14.40 -3.49 4.59
C PHE A 283 14.11 -3.93 3.16
N ILE A 284 13.62 -5.15 3.00
CA ILE A 284 13.26 -5.76 1.72
C ILE A 284 11.78 -6.09 1.78
N ILE A 285 10.99 -5.32 1.07
CA ILE A 285 9.56 -5.55 0.96
C ILE A 285 9.31 -6.46 -0.24
N VAL A 286 8.59 -7.53 -0.03
CA VAL A 286 8.29 -8.56 -1.03
C VAL A 286 6.80 -8.51 -1.31
N ASP A 287 6.44 -8.04 -2.49
CA ASP A 287 5.07 -7.78 -2.85
C ASP A 287 4.80 -8.19 -4.31
N HIS A 288 3.64 -8.80 -4.62
CA HIS A 288 3.25 -9.20 -5.99
C HIS A 288 4.31 -10.03 -6.75
N VAL A 289 4.93 -11.03 -6.14
CA VAL A 289 6.08 -11.76 -6.72
C VAL A 289 5.71 -13.11 -7.36
N GLY A 290 4.43 -13.40 -7.50
CA GLY A 290 3.95 -14.71 -8.00
C GLY A 290 3.90 -14.84 -9.52
N ARG A 291 4.01 -13.74 -10.29
CA ARG A 291 3.90 -13.77 -11.76
C ARG A 291 4.62 -12.59 -12.41
N GLY A 292 5.39 -12.87 -13.46
CA GLY A 292 6.10 -11.86 -14.26
C GLY A 292 7.60 -11.79 -13.96
N GLU A 293 8.25 -10.79 -14.52
CA GLU A 293 9.68 -10.55 -14.31
C GLU A 293 9.91 -9.69 -13.05
N PRO A 294 10.92 -10.01 -12.22
CA PRO A 294 11.19 -9.27 -10.98
C PRO A 294 11.66 -7.85 -11.27
N ARG A 295 11.17 -6.92 -10.46
CA ARG A 295 11.51 -5.50 -10.47
C ARG A 295 11.87 -5.03 -9.08
N TYR A 296 12.86 -4.14 -8.99
CA TYR A 296 13.09 -3.35 -7.79
C TYR A 296 12.56 -1.93 -8.00
N LEU A 297 11.82 -1.43 -7.00
CA LEU A 297 11.09 -0.18 -7.12
C LEU A 297 11.97 1.00 -6.76
N LEU A 298 12.16 1.92 -7.72
CA LEU A 298 12.96 3.14 -7.54
C LEU A 298 12.20 4.20 -6.75
N GLN A 299 10.87 4.20 -6.88
CA GLN A 299 10.00 5.15 -6.18
C GLN A 299 8.58 4.64 -6.08
N GLU A 300 7.91 5.07 -5.03
CA GLU A 300 6.50 4.78 -4.74
C GLU A 300 5.82 5.94 -4.01
N ALA A 301 4.68 5.72 -3.44
CA ALA A 301 3.80 6.64 -2.76
C ALA A 301 2.89 7.46 -3.68
N MET A 302 1.82 7.97 -3.07
CA MET A 302 0.88 8.82 -3.78
C MET A 302 1.49 10.23 -3.99
N LEU A 303 1.58 11.03 -2.93
CA LEU A 303 2.15 12.40 -2.95
C LEU A 303 2.73 12.75 -1.56
N PRO A 304 3.97 13.29 -1.45
CA PRO A 304 4.98 13.32 -2.52
C PRO A 304 5.56 11.94 -2.78
N ARG A 305 6.09 11.72 -3.97
CA ARG A 305 6.76 10.46 -4.33
C ARG A 305 7.98 10.23 -3.45
N GLN A 306 8.10 9.03 -2.91
CA GLN A 306 9.24 8.60 -2.09
C GLN A 306 10.20 7.75 -2.92
N ARG A 307 11.50 7.89 -2.70
CA ARG A 307 12.54 7.16 -3.46
C ARG A 307 13.17 6.07 -2.62
N ALA A 308 13.46 4.94 -3.25
CA ALA A 308 14.26 3.89 -2.63
C ALA A 308 15.65 4.39 -2.24
N HIS A 309 16.20 3.85 -1.16
CA HIS A 309 17.50 4.28 -0.67
C HIS A 309 18.61 3.99 -1.70
N PRO A 310 19.51 4.95 -2.01
CA PRO A 310 20.51 4.79 -3.06
C PRO A 310 21.43 3.57 -2.89
N GLN A 311 21.76 3.19 -1.66
CA GLN A 311 22.54 1.99 -1.39
C GLN A 311 21.79 0.73 -1.80
N MET A 312 20.48 0.64 -1.51
CA MET A 312 19.65 -0.49 -1.91
C MET A 312 19.51 -0.55 -3.44
N VAL A 313 19.36 0.58 -4.10
CA VAL A 313 19.32 0.64 -5.58
C VAL A 313 20.63 0.14 -6.18
N ARG A 314 21.78 0.57 -5.65
CA ARG A 314 23.09 0.06 -6.11
C ARG A 314 23.24 -1.45 -5.91
N LEU A 315 22.81 -1.97 -4.77
CA LEU A 315 22.80 -3.41 -4.49
C LEU A 315 21.97 -4.17 -5.54
N MET A 316 20.75 -3.68 -5.85
CA MET A 316 19.91 -4.29 -6.89
C MET A 316 20.55 -4.24 -8.28
N GLN A 317 21.17 -3.12 -8.63
CA GLN A 317 21.91 -2.97 -9.90
C GLN A 317 23.06 -3.96 -10.02
N GLN A 318 23.83 -4.15 -8.96
CA GLN A 318 24.92 -5.14 -8.91
C GLN A 318 24.39 -6.56 -9.10
N LEU A 319 23.30 -6.93 -8.40
CA LEU A 319 22.68 -8.24 -8.57
C LEU A 319 22.14 -8.46 -9.98
N ALA A 320 21.50 -7.45 -10.57
CA ALA A 320 21.01 -7.50 -11.95
C ALA A 320 22.15 -7.69 -12.97
N GLN A 321 23.32 -7.07 -12.75
CA GLN A 321 24.51 -7.25 -13.59
C GLN A 321 25.15 -8.62 -13.42
N GLN A 322 25.21 -9.14 -12.19
CA GLN A 322 25.78 -10.45 -11.88
C GLN A 322 24.91 -11.61 -12.36
N HIS A 323 23.59 -11.40 -12.44
CA HIS A 323 22.60 -12.41 -12.77
C HIS A 323 21.63 -11.92 -13.86
N PRO A 324 22.09 -11.75 -15.11
CA PRO A 324 21.24 -11.25 -16.21
C PRO A 324 20.07 -12.19 -16.53
N ASP A 325 20.20 -13.48 -16.22
CA ASP A 325 19.17 -14.51 -16.36
C ASP A 325 17.94 -14.29 -15.44
N TRP A 326 18.07 -13.52 -14.36
CA TRP A 326 16.93 -13.20 -13.50
C TRP A 326 15.99 -12.15 -14.08
N CYS A 327 16.43 -11.43 -15.10
CA CYS A 327 15.67 -10.33 -15.70
C CYS A 327 15.28 -9.23 -14.69
N LEU A 328 16.04 -9.08 -13.61
CA LEU A 328 15.82 -8.07 -12.58
C LEU A 328 16.10 -6.67 -13.14
N LYS A 329 15.06 -5.80 -13.14
CA LYS A 329 15.16 -4.45 -13.72
C LYS A 329 14.55 -3.41 -12.77
N PRO A 330 14.94 -2.13 -12.91
CA PRO A 330 14.27 -1.05 -12.17
C PRO A 330 12.86 -0.82 -12.69
N SER A 331 11.97 -0.43 -11.77
CA SER A 331 10.61 0.03 -12.07
C SER A 331 10.17 1.09 -11.08
N ALA A 332 8.93 1.55 -11.19
CA ALA A 332 8.32 2.49 -10.27
C ALA A 332 6.83 2.18 -10.12
N VAL A 333 6.34 2.26 -8.90
CA VAL A 333 4.89 2.17 -8.63
C VAL A 333 4.16 3.30 -9.36
N PRO A 334 3.01 3.06 -9.98
CA PRO A 334 2.20 4.13 -10.57
C PRO A 334 1.85 5.20 -9.52
N PRO A 335 1.72 6.48 -9.90
CA PRO A 335 1.17 7.49 -9.00
C PRO A 335 -0.17 7.04 -8.42
N GLY A 336 -0.36 7.20 -7.12
CA GLY A 336 -1.58 6.74 -6.42
C GLY A 336 -1.47 5.39 -5.73
N ALA A 337 -0.31 4.72 -5.82
CA ALA A 337 -0.06 3.44 -5.14
C ALA A 337 1.24 3.46 -4.32
N TYR A 338 1.37 2.49 -3.42
CA TYR A 338 2.48 2.31 -2.48
C TYR A 338 2.62 0.82 -2.14
N THR A 339 3.62 0.50 -1.33
CA THR A 339 3.84 -0.80 -0.67
C THR A 339 4.13 -0.59 0.81
N ASP A 340 4.35 -1.63 1.56
CA ASP A 340 4.84 -1.56 2.95
C ASP A 340 6.19 -0.84 3.11
N ALA A 341 6.89 -0.50 2.01
CA ALA A 341 8.12 0.29 2.09
C ALA A 341 7.88 1.76 2.46
N LEU A 342 6.66 2.27 2.25
CA LEU A 342 6.34 3.69 2.39
C LEU A 342 6.85 4.33 3.68
N PRO A 343 6.55 3.85 4.92
CA PRO A 343 7.01 4.50 6.14
C PRO A 343 8.53 4.55 6.26
N PHE A 344 9.23 3.55 5.74
CA PHE A 344 10.69 3.45 5.77
C PHE A 344 11.32 4.42 4.77
N LEU A 345 10.77 4.52 3.56
CA LEU A 345 11.22 5.46 2.53
C LEU A 345 11.02 6.92 2.97
N MET A 346 9.87 7.24 3.58
CA MET A 346 9.59 8.58 4.12
C MET A 346 10.62 9.02 5.16
N LYS A 347 11.21 8.10 5.89
CA LYS A 347 12.19 8.36 6.94
C LYS A 347 13.64 8.06 6.52
N GLY A 348 13.88 7.72 5.24
CA GLY A 348 15.21 7.50 4.68
C GLY A 348 15.92 6.25 5.22
N TYR A 349 15.18 5.18 5.53
CA TYR A 349 15.75 3.87 5.85
C TYR A 349 16.34 3.22 4.60
N ARG A 350 17.25 2.26 4.78
CA ARG A 350 17.77 1.42 3.70
C ARG A 350 16.70 0.41 3.26
N ALA A 351 15.70 0.89 2.54
CA ALA A 351 14.54 0.12 2.10
C ALA A 351 14.42 0.08 0.58
N VAL A 352 13.93 -1.05 0.07
CA VAL A 352 13.53 -1.26 -1.32
C VAL A 352 12.38 -2.28 -1.36
N ALA A 353 11.42 -2.07 -2.26
CA ALA A 353 10.39 -3.05 -2.55
C ALA A 353 10.71 -3.80 -3.85
N LEU A 354 10.32 -5.07 -3.86
CA LEU A 354 10.37 -5.99 -4.99
C LEU A 354 8.96 -6.41 -5.36
N TRP A 355 8.64 -6.35 -6.65
CA TRP A 355 7.46 -6.96 -7.22
C TRP A 355 7.76 -7.60 -8.58
N CYS A 356 6.78 -8.23 -9.22
CA CYS A 356 6.92 -8.75 -10.58
C CYS A 356 5.96 -8.04 -11.54
N GLU A 357 6.39 -7.88 -12.79
CA GLU A 357 5.62 -7.22 -13.85
C GLU A 357 5.56 -8.06 -15.13
N GLU A 358 4.41 -8.07 -15.78
CA GLU A 358 4.27 -8.45 -17.20
C GLU A 358 4.16 -7.21 -18.10
N LEU A 359 3.71 -6.10 -17.53
CA LEU A 359 3.61 -4.79 -18.18
C LEU A 359 4.32 -3.75 -17.31
N PRO A 360 5.02 -2.78 -17.90
CA PRO A 360 5.76 -1.78 -17.14
C PRO A 360 4.90 -1.07 -16.08
N GLY A 361 5.34 -1.11 -14.84
CA GLY A 361 4.72 -0.44 -13.70
C GLY A 361 3.42 -1.07 -13.19
N ILE A 362 3.02 -2.25 -13.69
CA ILE A 362 1.74 -2.86 -13.32
C ILE A 362 1.94 -4.35 -13.03
N PRO A 363 1.76 -4.77 -11.77
CA PRO A 363 1.77 -6.18 -11.42
C PRO A 363 0.56 -6.90 -12.04
N PRO A 364 0.72 -8.16 -12.47
CA PRO A 364 -0.37 -8.96 -13.02
C PRO A 364 -1.49 -9.19 -12.00
N ASN A 365 -2.74 -9.13 -12.46
CA ASN A 365 -3.96 -9.37 -11.68
C ASN A 365 -4.20 -8.41 -10.52
N TRP A 366 -3.51 -7.29 -10.48
CA TRP A 366 -3.50 -6.33 -9.39
C TRP A 366 -4.92 -5.94 -8.96
N HIS A 367 -5.25 -6.25 -7.70
CA HIS A 367 -6.53 -5.96 -7.05
C HIS A 367 -7.78 -6.38 -7.86
N TRP A 368 -7.67 -7.44 -8.68
CA TRP A 368 -8.78 -7.91 -9.48
C TRP A 368 -9.12 -9.37 -9.19
N THR A 369 -10.34 -9.79 -9.54
CA THR A 369 -10.84 -11.15 -9.27
C THR A 369 -10.06 -12.28 -9.95
N THR A 370 -9.14 -11.93 -10.86
CA THR A 370 -8.17 -12.85 -11.46
C THR A 370 -6.91 -13.07 -10.63
N ASP A 371 -6.80 -12.43 -9.46
CA ASP A 371 -5.72 -12.72 -8.52
C ASP A 371 -6.01 -13.98 -7.71
N VAL A 372 -5.82 -15.11 -8.37
CA VAL A 372 -6.09 -16.47 -7.89
C VAL A 372 -4.85 -17.36 -8.05
N LEU A 373 -4.80 -18.44 -7.29
CA LEU A 373 -3.64 -19.35 -7.26
C LEU A 373 -3.27 -19.89 -8.64
N GLU A 374 -4.26 -20.20 -9.48
CA GLU A 374 -4.09 -20.74 -10.83
C GLU A 374 -3.35 -19.78 -11.76
N ASN A 375 -3.36 -18.49 -11.45
CA ASN A 375 -2.66 -17.46 -12.22
C ASN A 375 -1.24 -17.17 -11.72
N VAL A 376 -0.80 -17.79 -10.62
CA VAL A 376 0.58 -17.72 -10.16
C VAL A 376 1.44 -18.71 -10.94
N ARG A 377 2.65 -18.29 -11.31
CA ARG A 377 3.62 -19.14 -12.00
C ARG A 377 4.70 -19.62 -11.03
N PRO A 378 4.80 -20.93 -10.77
CA PRO A 378 5.81 -21.46 -9.83
C PRO A 378 7.26 -21.05 -10.16
N THR A 379 7.58 -20.93 -11.45
CA THR A 379 8.91 -20.52 -11.92
C THR A 379 9.23 -19.06 -11.57
N ASP A 380 8.25 -18.17 -11.67
CA ASP A 380 8.44 -16.75 -11.39
C ASP A 380 8.56 -16.51 -9.88
N LEU A 381 7.73 -17.21 -9.09
CA LEU A 381 7.79 -17.20 -7.64
C LEU A 381 9.15 -17.72 -7.12
N GLU A 382 9.68 -18.81 -7.69
CA GLU A 382 10.99 -19.35 -7.32
C GLU A 382 12.12 -18.38 -7.70
N ARG A 383 12.00 -17.71 -8.85
CA ARG A 383 12.96 -16.68 -9.27
C ARG A 383 12.95 -15.50 -8.29
N ALA A 384 11.77 -15.02 -7.88
CA ALA A 384 11.67 -13.96 -6.88
C ALA A 384 12.29 -14.36 -5.54
N LYS A 385 12.04 -15.58 -5.06
CA LYS A 385 12.70 -16.12 -3.86
C LYS A 385 14.22 -16.13 -4.00
N THR A 386 14.73 -16.52 -5.17
CA THR A 386 16.16 -16.53 -5.46
C THR A 386 16.77 -15.14 -5.39
N VAL A 387 16.08 -14.12 -5.94
CA VAL A 387 16.51 -12.72 -5.83
C VAL A 387 16.57 -12.27 -4.37
N VAL A 388 15.53 -12.52 -3.58
CA VAL A 388 15.50 -12.13 -2.15
C VAL A 388 16.61 -12.82 -1.37
N ARG A 389 16.86 -14.12 -1.62
CA ARG A 389 17.96 -14.87 -1.01
C ARG A 389 19.34 -14.27 -1.35
N ALA A 390 19.53 -13.82 -2.59
CA ALA A 390 20.79 -13.20 -2.99
C ALA A 390 21.02 -11.84 -2.31
N ILE A 391 19.95 -11.08 -2.05
CA ILE A 391 20.06 -9.85 -1.27
C ILE A 391 20.55 -10.15 0.15
N LEU A 392 20.00 -11.20 0.80
CA LEU A 392 20.45 -11.66 2.11
C LEU A 392 21.94 -12.06 2.05
N ALA A 393 22.38 -12.80 1.03
CA ALA A 393 23.76 -13.20 0.87
C ALA A 393 24.71 -11.99 0.71
N LYS A 394 24.29 -10.94 0.00
CA LYS A 394 25.06 -9.70 -0.14
C LYS A 394 25.12 -8.89 1.16
N ALA A 395 24.04 -8.89 1.94
CA ALA A 395 24.02 -8.26 3.26
C ALA A 395 25.06 -8.87 4.24
N ILE A 396 25.53 -10.10 3.98
CA ILE A 396 26.59 -10.76 4.74
C ILE A 396 27.98 -10.25 4.30
N ALA A 397 28.14 -9.91 3.02
CA ALA A 397 29.45 -9.61 2.42
C ALA A 397 29.89 -8.14 2.55
N GLU A 398 28.95 -7.22 2.81
CA GLU A 398 29.22 -5.78 3.05
C GLU A 398 29.37 -5.47 4.55
#